data_cc264de0d7c19de0180e3076e7d957c3
#
_entry.id   cc264de0d7c19de0180e3076e7d957c3
#
_cell.length_a   1.000
_cell.length_b   1.000
_cell.length_c   1.000
_cell.angle_alpha   90.00
_cell.angle_beta   90.00
_cell.angle_gamma   90.00
#
_symmetry.space_group_name_H-M   'P 1'
#
loop_
_entity.id
_entity.type
_entity.pdbx_description
1 polymer ?
#
loop_
_entity_poly.entity_id
_entity_poly.type
_entity_poly.pdbx_seq_one_letter_code
_entity_poly.pdbx_strand_id
1 'polypeptide(L)'
;MSDPIFKKRHRKILEYLQMIEAVSASTDDYLYLIESDTGLIHFTNQIHLKYQLPDGGKKGFPVEDWVKTIYPRDAAPVMEDLQRILDGTQKVHNMEYRLLDRKGNRCWISCRGEIQNDEDGQPLMLLGRVSDTVLGQKTDVLTGFFNGRKYAEDISASLNRGQSGCLMIFGLDNFKDINIKYG
;
A
#
# COMPACT_ATOMS: atom_id res chain seq x y z
N MET A 1 -0.45 11.13 -35.84
CA MET A 1 1.04 10.94 -35.69
C MET A 1 1.33 11.11 -34.21
N SER A 2 1.72 10.05 -33.49
CA SER A 2 2.01 10.14 -32.06
C SER A 2 3.34 10.88 -31.85
N ASP A 3 3.33 11.83 -30.90
CA ASP A 3 4.47 12.65 -30.49
C ASP A 3 5.72 11.77 -30.22
N PRO A 4 6.90 12.13 -30.71
CA PRO A 4 8.17 11.43 -30.43
C PRO A 4 8.47 11.31 -28.92
N ILE A 5 8.12 12.32 -28.12
CA ILE A 5 8.29 12.33 -26.66
C ILE A 5 7.41 11.25 -26.03
N PHE A 6 6.13 11.18 -26.41
CA PHE A 6 5.22 10.16 -25.94
C PHE A 6 5.72 8.74 -26.24
N LYS A 7 6.26 8.50 -27.45
CA LYS A 7 6.84 7.19 -27.80
C LYS A 7 8.03 6.82 -26.94
N LYS A 8 8.90 7.80 -26.61
CA LYS A 8 10.09 7.58 -25.77
C LYS A 8 9.68 7.24 -24.33
N ARG A 9 8.74 7.99 -23.76
CA ARG A 9 8.19 7.76 -22.40
C ARG A 9 7.53 6.38 -22.32
N HIS A 10 6.65 6.06 -23.25
CA HIS A 10 5.97 4.77 -23.31
C HIS A 10 6.93 3.59 -23.41
N ARG A 11 7.99 3.69 -24.25
CA ARG A 11 9.02 2.65 -24.34
C ARG A 11 9.71 2.43 -23.00
N LYS A 12 10.06 3.51 -22.31
CA LYS A 12 10.71 3.41 -20.98
C LYS A 12 9.80 2.74 -19.96
N ILE A 13 8.50 3.05 -19.97
CA ILE A 13 7.49 2.38 -19.13
C ILE A 13 7.48 0.87 -19.40
N LEU A 14 7.46 0.44 -20.67
CA LEU A 14 7.50 -0.97 -21.04
C LEU A 14 8.76 -1.69 -20.55
N GLU A 15 9.92 -1.03 -20.60
CA GLU A 15 11.19 -1.55 -20.08
C GLU A 15 11.08 -1.80 -18.55
N TYR A 16 10.50 -0.86 -17.79
CA TYR A 16 10.27 -1.03 -16.35
C TYR A 16 9.24 -2.13 -16.03
N LEU A 17 8.17 -2.24 -16.83
CA LEU A 17 7.20 -3.33 -16.66
C LEU A 17 7.84 -4.70 -16.84
N GLN A 18 8.70 -4.86 -17.85
CA GLN A 18 9.47 -6.09 -18.06
C GLN A 18 10.42 -6.36 -16.88
N MET A 19 11.05 -5.33 -16.33
CA MET A 19 11.96 -5.45 -15.19
C MET A 19 11.23 -5.90 -13.93
N ILE A 20 10.11 -5.26 -13.57
CA ILE A 20 9.35 -5.67 -12.37
C ILE A 20 8.75 -7.07 -12.52
N GLU A 21 8.35 -7.45 -13.72
CA GLU A 21 7.88 -8.82 -13.99
C GLU A 21 9.01 -9.84 -13.80
N ALA A 22 10.22 -9.54 -14.30
CA ALA A 22 11.38 -10.41 -14.14
C ALA A 22 11.78 -10.64 -12.67
N VAL A 23 11.61 -9.63 -11.81
CA VAL A 23 11.96 -9.76 -10.38
C VAL A 23 10.79 -10.23 -9.51
N SER A 24 9.57 -10.25 -10.02
CA SER A 24 8.37 -10.60 -9.26
C SER A 24 8.42 -12.00 -8.63
N ALA A 25 9.07 -12.95 -9.30
CA ALA A 25 9.24 -14.32 -8.79
C ALA A 25 10.21 -14.42 -7.60
N SER A 26 10.99 -13.38 -7.32
CA SER A 26 11.96 -13.34 -6.22
C SER A 26 11.42 -12.68 -4.93
N THR A 27 10.17 -12.28 -4.92
CA THR A 27 9.54 -11.59 -3.78
C THR A 27 8.10 -12.05 -3.59
N ASP A 28 7.64 -12.04 -2.34
CA ASP A 28 6.23 -12.24 -1.98
C ASP A 28 5.40 -10.95 -2.12
N ASP A 29 6.06 -9.81 -2.34
CA ASP A 29 5.39 -8.52 -2.54
C ASP A 29 4.79 -8.41 -3.94
N TYR A 30 3.69 -7.70 -4.06
CA TYR A 30 3.13 -7.32 -5.36
C TYR A 30 3.79 -6.05 -5.86
N LEU A 31 4.56 -6.14 -6.92
CA LEU A 31 5.18 -4.97 -7.53
C LEU A 31 4.16 -4.24 -8.41
N TYR A 32 4.24 -2.91 -8.43
CA TYR A 32 3.34 -2.11 -9.24
C TYR A 32 4.05 -0.92 -9.90
N LEU A 33 3.45 -0.43 -10.96
CA LEU A 33 3.83 0.78 -11.67
C LEU A 33 2.57 1.58 -12.00
N ILE A 34 2.56 2.89 -11.68
CA ILE A 34 1.51 3.81 -12.12
C ILE A 34 2.13 4.79 -13.12
N GLU A 35 1.56 4.87 -14.32
CA GLU A 35 1.97 5.83 -15.33
C GLU A 35 1.48 7.24 -14.97
N SER A 36 2.36 8.24 -14.95
CA SER A 36 1.98 9.60 -14.59
C SER A 36 1.09 10.28 -15.64
N ASP A 37 1.28 9.95 -16.92
CA ASP A 37 0.54 10.58 -18.02
C ASP A 37 -0.89 10.04 -18.20
N THR A 38 -1.08 8.74 -17.94
CA THR A 38 -2.34 8.05 -18.21
C THR A 38 -3.12 7.70 -16.95
N GLY A 39 -2.47 7.71 -15.79
CA GLY A 39 -3.05 7.21 -14.53
C GLY A 39 -3.29 5.69 -14.53
N LEU A 40 -2.73 4.95 -15.49
CA LEU A 40 -2.87 3.50 -15.51
C LEU A 40 -1.95 2.85 -14.49
N ILE A 41 -2.51 1.96 -13.68
CA ILE A 41 -1.78 1.12 -12.75
C ILE A 41 -1.60 -0.29 -13.32
N HIS A 42 -0.38 -0.79 -13.22
CA HIS A 42 0.00 -2.14 -13.60
C HIS A 42 0.53 -2.88 -12.38
N PHE A 43 0.13 -4.12 -12.21
CA PHE A 43 0.64 -4.99 -11.15
C PHE A 43 1.29 -6.23 -11.72
N THR A 44 2.25 -6.81 -10.99
CA THR A 44 2.71 -8.16 -11.24
C THR A 44 1.59 -9.17 -10.99
N ASN A 45 1.63 -10.30 -11.70
CA ASN A 45 0.47 -11.13 -12.03
C ASN A 45 -0.22 -11.89 -10.88
N GLN A 46 0.28 -11.86 -9.65
CA GLN A 46 -0.31 -12.64 -8.55
C GLN A 46 -1.35 -11.88 -7.71
N ILE A 47 -1.37 -10.55 -7.74
CA ILE A 47 -2.25 -9.74 -6.89
C ILE A 47 -3.74 -10.03 -7.16
N HIS A 48 -4.10 -10.35 -8.40
CA HIS A 48 -5.47 -10.68 -8.80
C HIS A 48 -6.00 -11.98 -8.20
N LEU A 49 -5.13 -12.84 -7.69
CA LEU A 49 -5.58 -14.06 -6.99
C LEU A 49 -6.23 -13.71 -5.66
N LYS A 50 -5.77 -12.68 -5.00
CA LYS A 50 -6.26 -12.24 -3.68
C LYS A 50 -7.30 -11.13 -3.76
N TYR A 51 -7.09 -10.15 -4.61
CA TYR A 51 -7.94 -8.96 -4.74
C TYR A 51 -8.74 -8.95 -6.03
N GLN A 52 -9.94 -8.37 -5.99
CA GLN A 52 -10.79 -8.26 -7.17
C GLN A 52 -10.35 -7.05 -8.00
N LEU A 53 -9.56 -7.28 -9.03
CA LEU A 53 -9.07 -6.25 -9.93
C LEU A 53 -9.75 -6.33 -11.29
N PRO A 54 -9.88 -5.20 -12.02
CA PRO A 54 -10.33 -5.19 -13.40
C PRO A 54 -9.46 -6.10 -14.27
N ASP A 55 -10.06 -6.79 -15.23
CA ASP A 55 -9.40 -7.73 -16.17
C ASP A 55 -8.42 -8.74 -15.52
N GLY A 56 -8.62 -9.03 -14.22
CA GLY A 56 -7.74 -9.89 -13.46
C GLY A 56 -6.32 -9.33 -13.29
N GLY A 57 -6.12 -8.01 -13.45
CA GLY A 57 -4.82 -7.34 -13.29
C GLY A 57 -3.81 -7.60 -14.40
N LYS A 58 -4.21 -8.25 -15.50
CA LYS A 58 -3.31 -8.61 -16.62
C LYS A 58 -2.92 -7.44 -17.51
N LYS A 59 -3.74 -6.39 -17.53
CA LYS A 59 -3.50 -5.15 -18.27
C LYS A 59 -3.54 -3.98 -17.32
N GLY A 60 -2.91 -2.88 -17.67
CA GLY A 60 -3.05 -1.65 -16.92
C GLY A 60 -4.52 -1.22 -16.85
N PHE A 61 -4.95 -0.72 -15.70
CA PHE A 61 -6.29 -0.21 -15.46
C PHE A 61 -6.22 1.12 -14.69
N PRO A 62 -7.27 1.98 -14.75
CA PRO A 62 -7.25 3.27 -14.07
C PRO A 62 -7.00 3.13 -12.56
N VAL A 63 -6.16 4.01 -12.01
CA VAL A 63 -5.84 4.01 -10.57
C VAL A 63 -7.09 4.19 -9.69
N GLU A 64 -8.13 4.84 -10.20
CA GLU A 64 -9.43 4.99 -9.56
C GLU A 64 -10.11 3.64 -9.32
N ASP A 65 -9.89 2.66 -10.17
CA ASP A 65 -10.41 1.30 -9.99
C ASP A 65 -9.64 0.55 -8.91
N TRP A 66 -8.34 0.82 -8.73
CA TRP A 66 -7.60 0.37 -7.56
C TRP A 66 -8.19 0.94 -6.27
N VAL A 67 -8.46 2.26 -6.26
CA VAL A 67 -9.04 2.94 -5.09
C VAL A 67 -10.37 2.32 -4.66
N LYS A 68 -11.18 1.78 -5.58
CA LYS A 68 -12.43 1.07 -5.25
C LYS A 68 -12.21 -0.24 -4.47
N THR A 69 -11.01 -0.82 -4.52
CA THR A 69 -10.66 -2.00 -3.73
C THR A 69 -10.24 -1.65 -2.30
N ILE A 70 -10.00 -0.37 -2.02
CA ILE A 70 -9.60 0.13 -0.71
C ILE A 70 -10.83 0.17 0.21
N TYR A 71 -10.63 -0.16 1.49
CA TYR A 71 -11.68 0.00 2.48
C TYR A 71 -12.18 1.45 2.52
N PRO A 72 -13.49 1.73 2.45
CA PRO A 72 -14.02 3.08 2.17
C PRO A 72 -13.50 4.21 3.05
N ARG A 73 -13.19 3.92 4.32
CA ARG A 73 -12.63 4.94 5.25
C ARG A 73 -11.19 5.32 4.94
N ASP A 74 -10.46 4.49 4.21
CA ASP A 74 -9.05 4.70 3.90
C ASP A 74 -8.86 5.26 2.47
N ALA A 75 -9.89 5.23 1.64
CA ALA A 75 -9.80 5.55 0.21
C ALA A 75 -9.42 7.02 -0.06
N ALA A 76 -10.06 7.98 0.59
CA ALA A 76 -9.81 9.41 0.34
C ALA A 76 -8.36 9.83 0.67
N PRO A 77 -7.79 9.52 1.85
CA PRO A 77 -6.39 9.83 2.15
C PRO A 77 -5.40 9.20 1.17
N VAL A 78 -5.66 7.96 0.71
CA VAL A 78 -4.79 7.28 -0.26
C VAL A 78 -4.85 7.98 -1.62
N MET A 79 -6.05 8.36 -2.08
CA MET A 79 -6.20 9.06 -3.35
C MET A 79 -5.52 10.43 -3.33
N GLU A 80 -5.66 11.18 -2.24
CA GLU A 80 -4.97 12.47 -2.06
C GLU A 80 -3.44 12.32 -2.09
N ASP A 81 -2.90 11.28 -1.46
CA ASP A 81 -1.47 11.01 -1.46
C ASP A 81 -0.98 10.63 -2.87
N LEU A 82 -1.66 9.72 -3.56
CA LEU A 82 -1.34 9.34 -4.92
C LEU A 82 -1.38 10.53 -5.88
N GLN A 83 -2.34 11.43 -5.73
CA GLN A 83 -2.48 12.61 -6.56
C GLN A 83 -1.28 13.55 -6.39
N ARG A 84 -0.83 13.81 -5.15
CA ARG A 84 0.38 14.60 -4.88
C ARG A 84 1.66 13.98 -5.46
N ILE A 85 1.71 12.66 -5.55
CA ILE A 85 2.85 11.95 -6.17
C ILE A 85 2.81 12.14 -7.69
N LEU A 86 1.65 11.92 -8.31
CA LEU A 86 1.51 11.98 -9.76
C LEU A 86 1.66 13.41 -10.32
N ASP A 87 1.29 14.43 -9.55
CA ASP A 87 1.54 15.83 -9.91
C ASP A 87 2.94 16.34 -9.55
N GLY A 88 3.78 15.48 -8.96
CA GLY A 88 5.18 15.78 -8.63
C GLY A 88 5.40 16.61 -7.37
N THR A 89 4.36 16.93 -6.60
CA THR A 89 4.49 17.68 -5.33
C THR A 89 5.04 16.83 -4.19
N GLN A 90 4.94 15.51 -4.31
CA GLN A 90 5.50 14.54 -3.37
C GLN A 90 6.28 13.46 -4.14
N LYS A 91 7.38 12.94 -3.55
CA LYS A 91 8.24 11.97 -4.23
C LYS A 91 8.00 10.53 -3.82
N VAL A 92 7.51 10.31 -2.60
CA VAL A 92 7.43 8.98 -1.99
C VAL A 92 6.02 8.71 -1.50
N HIS A 93 5.44 7.60 -1.97
CA HIS A 93 4.25 6.98 -1.39
C HIS A 93 4.69 6.03 -0.28
N ASN A 94 4.16 6.20 0.93
CA ASN A 94 4.46 5.31 2.06
C ASN A 94 3.27 5.30 3.01
N MET A 95 2.31 4.41 2.74
CA MET A 95 1.08 4.33 3.51
C MET A 95 0.75 2.89 3.88
N GLU A 96 0.04 2.73 4.99
CA GLU A 96 -0.61 1.50 5.37
C GLU A 96 -2.11 1.73 5.37
N TYR A 97 -2.85 0.87 4.67
CA TYR A 97 -4.30 0.96 4.55
C TYR A 97 -4.91 -0.42 4.32
N ARG A 98 -6.22 -0.50 4.36
CA ARG A 98 -6.95 -1.75 4.22
C ARG A 98 -7.49 -1.91 2.81
N LEU A 99 -7.23 -3.07 2.22
CA LEU A 99 -7.90 -3.52 1.01
C LEU A 99 -9.03 -4.50 1.35
N LEU A 100 -9.98 -4.63 0.45
CA LEU A 100 -10.99 -5.69 0.48
C LEU A 100 -10.52 -6.84 -0.43
N ASP A 101 -10.42 -8.04 0.14
CA ASP A 101 -10.15 -9.24 -0.65
C ASP A 101 -11.39 -9.65 -1.49
N ARG A 102 -11.25 -10.69 -2.30
CA ARG A 102 -12.35 -11.20 -3.15
C ARG A 102 -13.56 -11.72 -2.35
N LYS A 103 -13.40 -11.94 -1.05
CA LYS A 103 -14.47 -12.40 -0.13
C LYS A 103 -15.05 -11.23 0.69
N GLY A 104 -14.54 -10.00 0.50
CA GLY A 104 -14.91 -8.82 1.26
C GLY A 104 -14.24 -8.70 2.63
N ASN A 105 -13.23 -9.52 2.93
CA ASN A 105 -12.48 -9.40 4.18
C ASN A 105 -11.49 -8.22 4.08
N ARG A 106 -11.24 -7.58 5.23
CA ARG A 106 -10.29 -6.48 5.35
C ARG A 106 -8.88 -7.02 5.50
N CYS A 107 -8.01 -6.67 4.56
CA CYS A 107 -6.60 -7.04 4.58
C CYS A 107 -5.76 -5.77 4.74
N TRP A 108 -4.95 -5.69 5.79
CA TRP A 108 -3.98 -4.62 5.92
C TRP A 108 -2.81 -4.82 4.95
N ILE A 109 -2.44 -3.76 4.28
CA ILE A 109 -1.27 -3.72 3.40
C ILE A 109 -0.35 -2.56 3.77
N SER A 110 0.92 -2.70 3.43
CA SER A 110 1.89 -1.60 3.35
C SER A 110 2.17 -1.34 1.88
N CYS A 111 1.84 -0.14 1.41
CA CYS A 111 2.11 0.30 0.06
C CYS A 111 3.23 1.32 0.07
N ARG A 112 4.29 1.06 -0.68
CA ARG A 112 5.46 1.94 -0.79
C ARG A 112 5.87 2.07 -2.23
N GLY A 113 6.19 3.30 -2.64
CA GLY A 113 6.67 3.59 -3.99
C GLY A 113 7.39 4.92 -4.06
N GLU A 114 8.12 5.12 -5.13
CA GLU A 114 8.87 6.34 -5.41
C GLU A 114 8.65 6.77 -6.85
N ILE A 115 8.45 8.09 -7.06
CA ILE A 115 8.30 8.65 -8.39
C ILE A 115 9.61 8.54 -9.15
N GLN A 116 9.54 8.06 -10.36
CA GLN A 116 10.65 8.06 -11.31
C GLN A 116 10.40 9.16 -12.32
N ASN A 117 11.39 10.01 -12.53
CA ASN A 117 11.33 11.09 -13.50
C ASN A 117 11.94 10.67 -14.85
N ASP A 118 11.53 11.36 -15.91
CA ASP A 118 12.19 11.27 -17.19
C ASP A 118 13.50 12.09 -17.23
N GLU A 119 14.13 12.18 -18.40
CA GLU A 119 15.39 12.90 -18.59
C GLU A 119 15.25 14.43 -18.41
N ASP A 120 14.03 14.95 -18.57
CA ASP A 120 13.70 16.37 -18.41
C ASP A 120 13.26 16.70 -16.97
N GLY A 121 13.34 15.72 -16.06
CA GLY A 121 12.96 15.87 -14.65
C GLY A 121 11.45 15.85 -14.39
N GLN A 122 10.63 15.52 -15.40
CA GLN A 122 9.18 15.42 -15.25
C GLN A 122 8.77 14.05 -14.71
N PRO A 123 7.71 13.96 -13.86
CA PRO A 123 7.17 12.69 -13.40
C PRO A 123 6.86 11.75 -14.57
N LEU A 124 7.43 10.55 -14.54
CA LEU A 124 7.21 9.53 -15.55
C LEU A 124 6.31 8.42 -15.06
N MET A 125 6.62 7.88 -13.87
CA MET A 125 5.87 6.79 -13.26
C MET A 125 6.13 6.71 -11.76
N LEU A 126 5.16 6.25 -11.00
CA LEU A 126 5.35 5.77 -9.63
C LEU A 126 5.67 4.28 -9.67
N LEU A 127 6.82 3.89 -9.16
CA LEU A 127 7.25 2.49 -9.07
C LEU A 127 7.25 2.06 -7.60
N GLY A 128 6.65 0.91 -7.31
CA GLY A 128 6.54 0.50 -5.92
C GLY A 128 6.16 -0.96 -5.69
N ARG A 129 5.85 -1.24 -4.42
CA ARG A 129 5.42 -2.55 -3.95
C ARG A 129 4.26 -2.45 -2.97
N VAL A 130 3.41 -3.43 -3.00
CA VAL A 130 2.37 -3.69 -2.01
C VAL A 130 2.75 -4.96 -1.28
N SER A 131 2.90 -4.87 0.03
CA SER A 131 3.16 -6.02 0.90
C SER A 131 1.93 -6.28 1.76
N ASP A 132 1.54 -7.54 1.86
CA ASP A 132 0.57 -7.93 2.89
C ASP A 132 1.21 -7.70 4.27
N THR A 133 0.66 -6.75 5.02
CA THR A 133 0.99 -6.70 6.44
C THR A 133 0.27 -7.84 7.12
N VAL A 134 1.05 -8.83 7.55
CA VAL A 134 0.49 -9.85 8.42
C VAL A 134 -0.13 -9.12 9.61
N LEU A 135 -1.44 -9.28 9.81
CA LEU A 135 -2.20 -8.71 10.93
C LEU A 135 -1.49 -8.89 12.30
N GLY A 136 -0.62 -9.91 12.41
CA GLY A 136 0.20 -10.17 13.59
C GLY A 136 1.29 -9.15 13.93
N GLN A 137 1.57 -8.13 13.10
CA GLN A 137 2.55 -7.11 13.45
C GLN A 137 2.01 -5.91 14.22
N LYS A 138 0.72 -5.59 14.11
CA LYS A 138 0.10 -4.42 14.79
C LYS A 138 -1.11 -4.75 15.65
N THR A 139 -1.71 -5.92 15.44
CA THR A 139 -2.85 -6.40 16.24
C THR A 139 -2.51 -7.73 16.90
N ASP A 140 -3.09 -7.95 18.05
CA ASP A 140 -3.09 -9.25 18.71
C ASP A 140 -4.02 -10.21 17.97
N VAL A 141 -3.53 -11.38 17.59
CA VAL A 141 -4.24 -12.35 16.75
C VAL A 141 -5.49 -12.89 17.41
N LEU A 142 -5.49 -12.98 18.75
CA LEU A 142 -6.59 -13.55 19.51
C LEU A 142 -7.74 -12.53 19.72
N THR A 143 -7.38 -11.29 20.07
CA THR A 143 -8.35 -10.26 20.46
C THR A 143 -8.70 -9.29 19.34
N GLY A 144 -7.87 -9.20 18.31
CA GLY A 144 -7.99 -8.20 17.23
C GLY A 144 -7.69 -6.76 17.66
N PHE A 145 -7.31 -6.52 18.92
CA PHE A 145 -6.89 -5.20 19.40
C PHE A 145 -5.46 -4.87 18.93
N PHE A 146 -5.13 -3.60 18.94
CA PHE A 146 -3.76 -3.17 18.66
C PHE A 146 -2.77 -3.74 19.67
N ASN A 147 -1.67 -4.25 19.18
CA ASN A 147 -0.58 -4.75 20.03
C ASN A 147 0.36 -3.63 20.50
N GLY A 148 1.32 -3.99 21.34
CA GLY A 148 2.28 -3.05 21.92
C GLY A 148 3.03 -2.20 20.91
N ARG A 149 3.30 -2.72 19.71
CA ARG A 149 4.00 -1.98 18.64
C ARG A 149 3.14 -0.86 18.10
N LYS A 150 1.87 -1.15 17.78
CA LYS A 150 0.94 -0.14 17.22
C LYS A 150 0.66 0.99 18.20
N TYR A 151 0.39 0.69 19.48
CA TYR A 151 0.15 1.76 20.45
C TYR A 151 1.38 2.64 20.67
N ALA A 152 2.60 2.07 20.65
CA ALA A 152 3.83 2.85 20.77
C ALA A 152 4.02 3.83 19.59
N GLU A 153 3.72 3.38 18.37
CA GLU A 153 3.71 4.23 17.17
C GLU A 153 2.70 5.38 17.32
N ASP A 154 1.47 5.08 17.75
CA ASP A 154 0.39 6.10 17.88
C ASP A 154 0.69 7.12 18.96
N ILE A 155 1.24 6.70 20.11
CA ILE A 155 1.70 7.59 21.17
C ILE A 155 2.82 8.50 20.64
N SER A 156 3.83 7.95 20.00
CA SER A 156 4.95 8.72 19.45
C SER A 156 4.45 9.75 18.41
N ALA A 157 3.55 9.35 17.53
CA ALA A 157 2.96 10.25 16.54
C ALA A 157 2.15 11.38 17.19
N SER A 158 1.40 11.10 18.27
CA SER A 158 0.63 12.11 19.01
C SER A 158 1.54 13.10 19.75
N LEU A 159 2.59 12.61 20.38
CA LEU A 159 3.60 13.45 21.05
C LEU A 159 4.33 14.35 20.05
N ASN A 160 4.73 13.82 18.90
CA ASN A 160 5.37 14.59 17.84
C ASN A 160 4.48 15.72 17.27
N ARG A 161 3.16 15.57 17.36
CA ARG A 161 2.18 16.60 16.99
C ARG A 161 1.86 17.57 18.13
N GLY A 162 2.54 17.45 19.28
CA GLY A 162 2.30 18.28 20.45
C GLY A 162 0.95 18.03 21.14
N GLN A 163 0.34 16.87 20.91
CA GLN A 163 -0.94 16.51 21.54
C GLN A 163 -0.70 16.05 22.98
N SER A 164 -1.52 16.54 23.90
CA SER A 164 -1.57 16.07 25.28
C SER A 164 -2.59 14.94 25.42
N GLY A 165 -2.31 13.98 26.31
CA GLY A 165 -3.20 12.86 26.54
C GLY A 165 -2.88 12.12 27.84
N CYS A 166 -3.64 11.07 28.12
CA CYS A 166 -3.42 10.17 29.24
C CYS A 166 -3.30 8.74 28.71
N LEU A 167 -2.32 8.00 29.18
CA LEU A 167 -2.18 6.56 28.96
C LEU A 167 -2.64 5.81 30.20
N MET A 168 -3.62 4.91 30.01
CA MET A 168 -4.06 4.00 31.07
C MET A 168 -3.65 2.57 30.71
N ILE A 169 -3.10 1.86 31.67
CA ILE A 169 -2.69 0.45 31.53
C ILE A 169 -3.52 -0.36 32.54
N PHE A 170 -4.22 -1.37 32.03
CA PHE A 170 -4.98 -2.31 32.85
C PHE A 170 -4.30 -3.67 32.76
N GLY A 171 -4.13 -4.31 33.91
CA GLY A 171 -3.61 -5.68 34.02
C GLY A 171 -4.58 -6.54 34.83
N LEU A 172 -4.64 -7.83 34.49
CA LEU A 172 -5.33 -8.83 35.31
C LEU A 172 -4.32 -9.52 36.22
N ASP A 173 -4.58 -9.51 37.51
CA ASP A 173 -3.73 -10.21 38.47
C ASP A 173 -3.82 -11.73 38.27
N ASN A 174 -2.67 -12.39 38.36
CA ASN A 174 -2.53 -13.84 38.20
C ASN A 174 -3.02 -14.40 36.84
N PHE A 175 -3.12 -13.55 35.78
CA PHE A 175 -3.64 -13.97 34.46
C PHE A 175 -2.83 -15.14 33.88
N LYS A 176 -1.52 -15.17 34.09
CA LYS A 176 -0.67 -16.26 33.62
C LYS A 176 -1.03 -17.59 34.27
N ASP A 177 -1.28 -17.57 35.58
CA ASP A 177 -1.62 -18.78 36.33
C ASP A 177 -3.04 -19.29 35.98
N ILE A 178 -3.93 -18.35 35.71
CA ILE A 178 -5.31 -18.68 35.23
C ILE A 178 -5.22 -19.36 33.85
N ASN A 179 -4.44 -18.83 32.93
CA ASN A 179 -4.25 -19.43 31.60
C ASN A 179 -3.57 -20.80 31.64
N ILE A 180 -2.60 -21.00 32.54
CA ILE A 180 -1.96 -22.32 32.72
C ILE A 180 -2.97 -23.34 33.26
N LYS A 181 -3.86 -22.92 34.14
CA LYS A 181 -4.80 -23.80 34.81
C LYS A 181 -6.07 -24.12 34.02
N TYR A 182 -6.54 -23.17 33.22
CA TYR A 182 -7.86 -23.27 32.57
C TYR A 182 -7.80 -23.15 31.03
N GLY A 183 -6.58 -22.93 30.44
CA GLY A 183 -6.35 -22.92 29.01
C GLY A 183 -6.67 -21.66 28.31
#